data_978919037b09029eb043abdab49460bf
#
_entry.id   978919037b09029eb043abdab49460bf
#
_cell.length_a   1.000
_cell.length_b   1.000
_cell.length_c   1.000
_cell.angle_alpha   90.00
_cell.angle_beta   90.00
_cell.angle_gamma   90.00
#
_symmetry.space_group_name_H-M   'P 1'
#
loop_
_entity.id
_entity.type
_entity.pdbx_description
1 polymer ?
#
loop_
_entity_poly.entity_id
_entity_poly.type
_entity_poly.pdbx_seq_one_letter_code
_entity_poly.pdbx_strand_id
1 'polypeptide(L)'
;MLMKLIVTLLFLPIIFLGSVRAQNKNIFEASNLLLFSFQENSFLISGDSIYTVSDDPLTAKAHGLENLTYNFVSQGDLAYLVNSSNGVVYSFEKQVFNRLGQSAPFLSQFGHFPFIRSSKLFTFGGYGLFTHKNIITQFNAATGETALQPTITKQNEMIPGLCKPMGQFIDNSLFIASGEIYNEDSPFKLDIRHSTEAWNFDFDTLEWFYLGQTNEMLSKGYRLSVLNYPEGSLYLDFDTAFSLDFPNNQIHFYKGSQMLNLASIEALTYNPSKGGFYIIKKRNRVQKELLFLNKSEMLGDLVETYPIYTNTIPWVEYGIILIVFSV
;
A
#
# COMPACT_ATOMS: atom_id res chain seq x y z
N MET A 1 29.20 -26.46 -61.26
CA MET A 1 29.04 -26.91 -59.86
C MET A 1 29.13 -25.73 -58.83
N LEU A 2 28.67 -24.55 -59.26
CA LEU A 2 28.80 -23.33 -58.46
C LEU A 2 27.46 -22.56 -58.24
N MET A 3 26.34 -23.17 -58.65
CA MET A 3 25.03 -22.50 -58.60
C MET A 3 24.05 -23.07 -57.55
N LYS A 4 24.49 -23.99 -56.69
CA LYS A 4 23.67 -24.58 -55.62
C LYS A 4 24.01 -24.05 -54.21
N LEU A 5 24.96 -23.13 -54.06
CA LEU A 5 25.41 -22.64 -52.75
C LEU A 5 24.84 -21.25 -52.37
N ILE A 6 24.13 -20.58 -53.28
CA ILE A 6 23.61 -19.21 -53.05
C ILE A 6 22.16 -19.20 -52.54
N VAL A 7 21.41 -20.31 -52.67
CA VAL A 7 19.99 -20.36 -52.23
C VAL A 7 19.82 -20.71 -50.74
N THR A 8 20.87 -21.24 -50.07
CA THR A 8 20.76 -21.69 -48.67
C THR A 8 21.13 -20.62 -47.66
N LEU A 9 21.58 -19.44 -48.08
CA LEU A 9 22.02 -18.34 -47.16
C LEU A 9 21.03 -17.18 -47.09
N LEU A 10 19.88 -17.28 -47.75
CA LEU A 10 18.84 -16.23 -47.74
C LEU A 10 17.59 -16.56 -46.88
N PHE A 11 17.61 -17.71 -46.17
CA PHE A 11 16.45 -18.16 -45.38
C PHE A 11 16.70 -18.25 -43.86
N LEU A 12 17.72 -17.57 -43.32
CA LEU A 12 17.99 -17.59 -41.90
C LEU A 12 18.33 -16.19 -41.40
N PRO A 13 17.39 -15.26 -41.36
CA PRO A 13 17.00 -14.64 -40.11
C PRO A 13 15.56 -14.10 -40.13
N ILE A 14 14.52 -14.93 -40.23
CA ILE A 14 13.12 -14.49 -40.06
C ILE A 14 12.43 -15.25 -38.92
N ILE A 15 13.17 -15.82 -38.01
CA ILE A 15 12.56 -16.47 -36.86
C ILE A 15 13.22 -15.94 -35.57
N PHE A 16 13.18 -14.64 -35.36
CA PHE A 16 13.30 -14.01 -34.03
C PHE A 16 12.81 -12.54 -34.07
N LEU A 17 11.79 -12.27 -34.82
CA LEU A 17 10.88 -11.20 -34.47
C LEU A 17 9.89 -11.84 -33.51
N GLY A 18 10.33 -11.99 -32.24
CA GLY A 18 9.43 -12.24 -31.16
C GLY A 18 8.30 -11.25 -31.31
N SER A 19 7.09 -11.74 -31.30
CA SER A 19 5.89 -10.93 -31.29
C SER A 19 5.98 -9.95 -30.14
N VAL A 20 6.51 -8.78 -30.41
CA VAL A 20 6.17 -7.60 -29.62
C VAL A 20 4.67 -7.43 -29.85
N ARG A 21 3.85 -8.10 -29.03
CA ARG A 21 2.44 -7.79 -28.92
C ARG A 21 2.40 -6.29 -28.72
N ALA A 22 1.88 -5.58 -29.68
CA ALA A 22 1.53 -4.18 -29.50
C ALA A 22 0.57 -4.14 -28.31
N GLN A 23 1.12 -3.88 -27.11
CA GLN A 23 0.31 -3.58 -25.94
C GLN A 23 -0.50 -2.36 -26.33
N ASN A 24 -1.82 -2.47 -26.35
CA ASN A 24 -2.71 -1.33 -26.52
C ASN A 24 -2.40 -0.34 -25.40
N LYS A 25 -1.64 0.70 -25.75
CA LYS A 25 -1.21 1.72 -24.80
C LYS A 25 -2.36 2.68 -24.62
N ASN A 26 -3.10 2.53 -23.53
CA ASN A 26 -4.12 3.49 -23.14
C ASN A 26 -3.42 4.74 -22.59
N ILE A 27 -3.49 5.83 -23.31
CA ILE A 27 -2.90 7.11 -22.95
C ILE A 27 -4.02 8.02 -22.43
N PHE A 28 -3.80 8.63 -21.27
CA PHE A 28 -4.76 9.52 -20.60
C PHE A 28 -4.16 10.90 -20.40
N GLU A 29 -5.02 11.90 -20.44
CA GLU A 29 -4.74 13.27 -20.01
C GLU A 29 -5.58 13.56 -18.78
N ALA A 30 -5.06 13.28 -17.59
CA ALA A 30 -5.75 13.53 -16.33
C ALA A 30 -4.77 13.88 -15.20
N SER A 31 -5.19 14.80 -14.33
CA SER A 31 -4.41 15.22 -13.18
C SER A 31 -4.61 14.30 -11.98
N ASN A 32 -5.84 13.81 -11.79
CA ASN A 32 -6.21 12.99 -10.64
C ASN A 32 -6.63 11.61 -11.12
N LEU A 33 -5.97 10.59 -10.61
CA LEU A 33 -6.19 9.20 -10.97
C LEU A 33 -6.23 8.35 -9.71
N LEU A 34 -7.16 7.39 -9.67
CA LEU A 34 -7.19 6.34 -8.66
C LEU A 34 -7.28 4.99 -9.39
N LEU A 35 -6.38 4.08 -9.04
CA LEU A 35 -6.30 2.75 -9.60
C LEU A 35 -6.44 1.74 -8.47
N PHE A 36 -7.37 0.78 -8.60
CA PHE A 36 -7.59 -0.25 -7.60
C PHE A 36 -8.08 -1.55 -8.25
N SER A 37 -7.90 -2.67 -7.55
CA SER A 37 -8.42 -3.97 -7.95
C SER A 37 -9.43 -4.47 -6.92
N PHE A 38 -10.53 -5.01 -7.41
CA PHE A 38 -11.58 -5.61 -6.59
C PHE A 38 -12.11 -6.86 -7.25
N GLN A 39 -12.13 -7.95 -6.50
CA GLN A 39 -12.42 -9.28 -7.05
C GLN A 39 -11.47 -9.59 -8.23
N GLU A 40 -11.99 -9.98 -9.37
CA GLU A 40 -11.20 -10.30 -10.57
C GLU A 40 -10.89 -9.10 -11.46
N ASN A 41 -11.47 -7.93 -11.15
CA ASN A 41 -11.38 -6.76 -12.00
C ASN A 41 -10.47 -5.69 -11.45
N SER A 42 -9.91 -4.90 -12.33
CA SER A 42 -9.22 -3.66 -11.97
C SER A 42 -9.98 -2.46 -12.53
N PHE A 43 -9.91 -1.37 -11.80
CA PHE A 43 -10.68 -0.15 -12.11
C PHE A 43 -9.77 1.06 -12.08
N LEU A 44 -9.96 1.93 -13.07
CA LEU A 44 -9.33 3.23 -13.16
C LEU A 44 -10.38 4.31 -13.02
N ILE A 45 -10.20 5.21 -12.07
CA ILE A 45 -10.97 6.45 -12.00
C ILE A 45 -10.13 7.58 -12.58
N SER A 46 -10.71 8.32 -13.51
CA SER A 46 -10.09 9.47 -14.16
C SER A 46 -11.13 10.56 -14.39
N GLY A 47 -10.92 11.73 -13.80
CA GLY A 47 -11.93 12.79 -13.80
C GLY A 47 -13.24 12.31 -13.17
N ASP A 48 -14.35 12.44 -13.87
CA ASP A 48 -15.69 12.03 -13.42
C ASP A 48 -16.08 10.61 -13.84
N SER A 49 -15.16 9.85 -14.39
CA SER A 49 -15.42 8.53 -15.00
C SER A 49 -14.65 7.41 -14.33
N ILE A 50 -15.34 6.28 -14.15
CA ILE A 50 -14.74 5.00 -13.79
C ILE A 50 -14.68 4.10 -15.03
N TYR A 51 -13.56 3.45 -15.21
CA TYR A 51 -13.26 2.53 -16.29
C TYR A 51 -12.96 1.15 -15.72
N THR A 52 -13.56 0.10 -16.27
CA THR A 52 -13.10 -1.26 -16.03
C THR A 52 -11.87 -1.50 -16.90
N VAL A 53 -10.76 -1.84 -16.26
CA VAL A 53 -9.50 -2.13 -16.95
C VAL A 53 -9.56 -3.57 -17.47
N SER A 54 -9.67 -3.72 -18.77
CA SER A 54 -9.69 -4.99 -19.47
C SER A 54 -8.76 -4.92 -20.69
N ASP A 55 -8.64 -6.02 -21.41
CA ASP A 55 -7.89 -6.05 -22.68
C ASP A 55 -8.67 -5.37 -23.83
N ASP A 56 -9.95 -5.10 -23.62
CA ASP A 56 -10.84 -4.37 -24.52
C ASP A 56 -10.79 -2.85 -24.29
N PRO A 57 -11.30 -2.03 -25.21
CA PRO A 57 -11.42 -0.60 -25.01
C PRO A 57 -12.17 -0.26 -23.71
N LEU A 58 -11.61 0.67 -22.95
CA LEU A 58 -12.18 1.09 -21.68
C LEU A 58 -13.57 1.70 -21.87
N THR A 59 -14.57 1.14 -21.16
CA THR A 59 -15.92 1.70 -21.13
C THR A 59 -16.06 2.59 -19.90
N ALA A 60 -16.43 3.84 -20.12
CA ALA A 60 -16.59 4.84 -19.06
C ALA A 60 -18.00 4.82 -18.46
N LYS A 61 -18.09 4.99 -17.14
CA LYS A 61 -19.32 5.31 -16.41
C LYS A 61 -19.06 6.49 -15.49
N ALA A 62 -20.05 7.33 -15.26
CA ALA A 62 -19.96 8.38 -14.24
C ALA A 62 -19.89 7.78 -12.83
N HIS A 63 -19.08 8.33 -11.92
CA HIS A 63 -18.90 7.77 -10.58
C HIS A 63 -19.40 8.68 -9.43
N GLY A 64 -19.54 9.97 -9.63
CA GLY A 64 -20.06 10.92 -8.62
C GLY A 64 -19.14 11.17 -7.42
N LEU A 65 -17.85 10.82 -7.48
CA LEU A 65 -16.87 11.13 -6.44
C LEU A 65 -16.42 12.59 -6.56
N GLU A 66 -16.42 13.32 -5.43
CA GLU A 66 -16.11 14.76 -5.42
C GLU A 66 -14.60 15.04 -5.50
N ASN A 67 -13.76 14.12 -5.02
CA ASN A 67 -12.31 14.27 -4.97
C ASN A 67 -11.64 12.89 -5.03
N LEU A 68 -10.42 12.78 -5.57
CA LEU A 68 -9.76 11.49 -5.79
C LEU A 68 -8.64 11.17 -4.78
N THR A 69 -8.67 11.78 -3.59
CA THR A 69 -7.76 11.44 -2.48
C THR A 69 -8.35 10.34 -1.62
N TYR A 70 -8.48 9.14 -2.19
CA TYR A 70 -9.07 7.99 -1.49
C TYR A 70 -8.05 6.88 -1.28
N ASN A 71 -8.17 6.23 -0.12
CA ASN A 71 -7.59 4.91 0.10
C ASN A 71 -8.64 3.85 -0.24
N PHE A 72 -8.25 2.88 -1.03
CA PHE A 72 -9.08 1.72 -1.34
C PHE A 72 -8.71 0.56 -0.43
N VAL A 73 -9.71 -0.11 0.15
CA VAL A 73 -9.53 -1.34 0.91
C VAL A 73 -10.65 -2.31 0.61
N SER A 74 -10.31 -3.60 0.48
CA SER A 74 -11.29 -4.65 0.21
C SER A 74 -10.95 -5.94 0.95
N GLN A 75 -12.01 -6.73 1.27
CA GLN A 75 -11.90 -8.06 1.83
C GLN A 75 -13.13 -8.88 1.41
N GLY A 76 -12.90 -9.97 0.67
CA GLY A 76 -13.99 -10.75 0.07
C GLY A 76 -14.85 -9.90 -0.85
N ASP A 77 -16.16 -9.84 -0.58
CA ASP A 77 -17.13 -9.06 -1.35
C ASP A 77 -17.29 -7.61 -0.85
N LEU A 78 -16.56 -7.22 0.17
CA LEU A 78 -16.60 -5.86 0.71
C LEU A 78 -15.50 -5.01 0.12
N ALA A 79 -15.87 -3.81 -0.29
CA ALA A 79 -14.92 -2.81 -0.78
C ALA A 79 -15.35 -1.40 -0.37
N TYR A 80 -14.37 -0.65 0.15
CA TYR A 80 -14.57 0.72 0.59
C TYR A 80 -13.54 1.66 -0.02
N LEU A 81 -13.98 2.87 -0.35
CA LEU A 81 -13.12 4.02 -0.56
C LEU A 81 -13.28 4.95 0.63
N VAL A 82 -12.16 5.25 1.29
CA VAL A 82 -12.11 6.18 2.41
C VAL A 82 -11.37 7.43 1.96
N ASN A 83 -12.03 8.57 1.99
CA ASN A 83 -11.38 9.82 1.67
C ASN A 83 -10.33 10.14 2.73
N SER A 84 -9.07 10.25 2.31
CA SER A 84 -7.95 10.44 3.22
C SER A 84 -7.90 11.83 3.86
N SER A 85 -8.66 12.81 3.35
CA SER A 85 -8.67 14.18 3.88
C SER A 85 -9.87 14.49 4.77
N ASN A 86 -11.06 13.97 4.46
CA ASN A 86 -12.29 14.26 5.20
C ASN A 86 -12.99 13.04 5.80
N GLY A 87 -12.44 11.84 5.57
CA GLY A 87 -12.95 10.59 6.16
C GLY A 87 -14.29 10.10 5.58
N VAL A 88 -14.80 10.71 4.51
CA VAL A 88 -16.02 10.24 3.85
C VAL A 88 -15.80 8.83 3.30
N VAL A 89 -16.76 7.95 3.58
CA VAL A 89 -16.70 6.55 3.17
C VAL A 89 -17.72 6.28 2.08
N TYR A 90 -17.27 5.59 1.04
CA TYR A 90 -18.12 5.02 0.00
C TYR A 90 -17.96 3.49 0.01
N SER A 91 -19.06 2.75 -0.15
CA SER A 91 -18.97 1.35 -0.58
C SER A 91 -18.85 1.28 -2.10
N PHE A 92 -18.22 0.21 -2.58
CA PHE A 92 -18.12 -0.08 -4.01
C PHE A 92 -18.78 -1.42 -4.30
N GLU A 93 -19.92 -1.37 -4.98
CA GLU A 93 -20.72 -2.54 -5.35
C GLU A 93 -21.21 -2.41 -6.79
N LYS A 94 -21.08 -3.49 -7.57
CA LYS A 94 -21.57 -3.53 -8.97
C LYS A 94 -21.08 -2.33 -9.82
N GLN A 95 -19.85 -1.90 -9.58
CA GLN A 95 -19.23 -0.74 -10.25
C GLN A 95 -19.93 0.61 -9.96
N VAL A 96 -20.54 0.71 -8.80
CA VAL A 96 -21.18 1.94 -8.31
C VAL A 96 -20.63 2.28 -6.93
N PHE A 97 -20.36 3.55 -6.72
CA PHE A 97 -20.00 4.09 -5.40
C PHE A 97 -21.24 4.60 -4.69
N ASN A 98 -21.52 4.01 -3.54
CA ASN A 98 -22.58 4.46 -2.66
C ASN A 98 -21.97 5.19 -1.47
N ARG A 99 -22.27 6.47 -1.32
CA ARG A 99 -21.84 7.25 -0.16
C ARG A 99 -22.55 6.72 1.10
N LEU A 100 -21.77 6.26 2.07
CA LEU A 100 -22.26 5.72 3.33
C LEU A 100 -22.17 6.73 4.47
N GLY A 101 -21.07 7.47 4.55
CA GLY A 101 -20.83 8.46 5.60
C GLY A 101 -21.25 9.88 5.17
N GLN A 102 -21.92 10.61 6.05
CA GLN A 102 -22.27 12.01 5.79
C GLN A 102 -21.16 12.98 6.23
N SER A 103 -20.48 12.68 7.32
CA SER A 103 -19.30 13.38 7.79
C SER A 103 -18.55 12.47 8.76
N ALA A 104 -17.22 12.60 8.82
CA ALA A 104 -16.45 11.92 9.85
C ALA A 104 -16.34 12.84 11.08
N PRO A 105 -16.81 12.42 12.28
CA PRO A 105 -16.63 13.19 13.51
C PRO A 105 -15.15 13.33 13.88
N PHE A 106 -14.31 12.43 13.40
CA PHE A 106 -12.85 12.49 13.51
C PHE A 106 -12.22 13.05 12.23
N LEU A 107 -12.79 14.18 11.77
CA LEU A 107 -12.19 15.00 10.72
C LEU A 107 -10.71 15.11 10.98
N SER A 108 -9.89 14.76 9.98
CA SER A 108 -8.46 14.90 10.07
C SER A 108 -7.68 13.65 10.53
N GLN A 109 -7.98 12.52 9.90
CA GLN A 109 -7.06 11.37 9.88
C GLN A 109 -6.39 11.28 8.48
N PHE A 110 -5.85 12.39 7.97
CA PHE A 110 -5.12 12.39 6.70
C PHE A 110 -3.97 11.39 6.75
N GLY A 111 -3.87 10.53 5.73
CA GLY A 111 -2.83 9.51 5.69
C GLY A 111 -3.02 8.38 6.73
N HIS A 112 -4.26 8.06 7.08
CA HIS A 112 -4.59 6.89 7.91
C HIS A 112 -4.32 5.57 7.16
N PHE A 113 -4.20 4.49 7.92
CA PHE A 113 -4.14 3.11 7.41
C PHE A 113 -5.53 2.46 7.52
N PRO A 114 -6.21 2.16 6.40
CA PRO A 114 -7.51 1.51 6.41
C PRO A 114 -7.37 -0.01 6.38
N PHE A 115 -8.26 -0.72 7.06
CA PHE A 115 -8.36 -2.18 7.02
C PHE A 115 -9.78 -2.65 7.31
N ILE A 116 -10.10 -3.89 6.95
CA ILE A 116 -11.40 -4.51 7.22
C ILE A 116 -11.21 -5.64 8.23
N ARG A 117 -12.04 -5.64 9.27
CA ARG A 117 -12.11 -6.68 10.28
C ARG A 117 -13.58 -7.04 10.53
N SER A 118 -13.93 -8.34 10.48
CA SER A 118 -15.29 -8.81 10.74
C SER A 118 -16.36 -8.02 9.98
N SER A 119 -16.12 -7.80 8.69
CA SER A 119 -16.99 -7.04 7.77
C SER A 119 -17.18 -5.57 8.12
N LYS A 120 -16.35 -4.99 8.98
CA LYS A 120 -16.38 -3.58 9.34
C LYS A 120 -15.11 -2.88 8.91
N LEU A 121 -15.25 -1.65 8.48
CA LEU A 121 -14.12 -0.79 8.12
C LEU A 121 -13.51 -0.17 9.38
N PHE A 122 -12.20 -0.26 9.50
CA PHE A 122 -11.40 0.41 10.52
C PHE A 122 -10.36 1.31 9.89
N THR A 123 -9.91 2.32 10.63
CA THR A 123 -8.73 3.12 10.26
C THR A 123 -7.84 3.30 11.47
N PHE A 124 -6.52 3.33 11.25
CA PHE A 124 -5.53 3.63 12.28
C PHE A 124 -4.70 4.84 11.90
N GLY A 125 -4.37 5.66 12.89
CA GLY A 125 -3.45 6.77 12.75
C GLY A 125 -4.00 7.93 11.93
N GLY A 126 -3.11 8.60 11.22
CA GLY A 126 -3.41 9.78 10.41
C GLY A 126 -3.02 11.09 11.10
N TYR A 127 -3.07 12.16 10.33
CA TYR A 127 -2.75 13.51 10.76
C TYR A 127 -4.01 14.38 10.79
N GLY A 128 -4.13 15.22 11.80
CA GLY A 128 -5.19 16.20 11.82
C GLY A 128 -5.24 17.03 13.10
N LEU A 129 -5.79 18.24 12.99
CA LEU A 129 -5.79 19.24 14.05
C LEU A 129 -4.37 19.45 14.63
N PHE A 130 -3.39 19.52 13.71
CA PHE A 130 -1.97 19.75 14.00
C PHE A 130 -1.27 18.64 14.81
N THR A 131 -1.85 17.43 14.87
CA THR A 131 -1.24 16.28 15.57
C THR A 131 -1.32 15.01 14.75
N HIS A 132 -0.33 14.14 14.88
CA HIS A 132 -0.41 12.76 14.47
C HIS A 132 -1.26 11.98 15.48
N LYS A 133 -2.04 11.03 14.96
CA LYS A 133 -2.99 10.24 15.77
C LYS A 133 -2.48 8.83 15.99
N ASN A 134 -2.75 8.29 17.18
CA ASN A 134 -2.51 6.90 17.55
C ASN A 134 -3.83 6.16 17.85
N ILE A 135 -4.93 6.63 17.27
CA ILE A 135 -6.26 6.10 17.49
C ILE A 135 -6.63 5.09 16.42
N ILE A 136 -7.41 4.10 16.80
CA ILE A 136 -8.15 3.23 15.90
C ILE A 136 -9.60 3.70 15.87
N THR A 137 -10.18 3.83 14.69
CA THR A 137 -11.60 4.14 14.53
C THR A 137 -12.31 3.03 13.78
N GLN A 138 -13.58 2.81 14.09
CA GLN A 138 -14.47 1.88 13.42
C GLN A 138 -15.60 2.65 12.75
N PHE A 139 -15.82 2.39 11.48
CA PHE A 139 -16.95 2.91 10.72
C PHE A 139 -18.13 1.93 10.77
N ASN A 140 -19.31 2.45 11.08
CA ASN A 140 -20.56 1.72 11.03
C ASN A 140 -21.33 2.05 9.74
N ALA A 141 -21.36 1.10 8.80
CA ALA A 141 -22.02 1.30 7.50
C ALA A 141 -23.54 1.48 7.61
N ALA A 142 -24.18 0.97 8.66
CA ALA A 142 -25.63 1.08 8.84
C ALA A 142 -26.07 2.48 9.33
N THR A 143 -25.24 3.15 10.14
CA THR A 143 -25.54 4.50 10.65
C THR A 143 -24.77 5.59 9.92
N GLY A 144 -23.71 5.24 9.16
CA GLY A 144 -22.81 6.18 8.52
C GLY A 144 -21.88 6.92 9.51
N GLU A 145 -21.77 6.42 10.73
CA GLU A 145 -21.01 7.04 11.80
C GLU A 145 -19.67 6.34 12.05
N THR A 146 -18.70 7.11 12.52
CA THR A 146 -17.40 6.61 12.97
C THR A 146 -17.27 6.74 14.47
N ALA A 147 -16.83 5.67 15.14
CA ALA A 147 -16.59 5.63 16.57
C ALA A 147 -15.14 5.28 16.88
N LEU A 148 -14.64 5.71 18.04
CA LEU A 148 -13.34 5.26 18.55
C LEU A 148 -13.42 3.78 18.93
N GLN A 149 -12.43 3.01 18.49
CA GLN A 149 -12.18 1.68 19.03
C GLN A 149 -11.42 1.84 20.34
N PRO A 150 -11.94 1.31 21.46
CA PRO A 150 -11.19 1.30 22.70
C PRO A 150 -9.85 0.58 22.56
N THR A 151 -8.81 1.15 23.16
CA THR A 151 -7.48 0.54 23.24
C THR A 151 -7.01 0.58 24.67
N ILE A 152 -6.43 -0.52 25.15
CA ILE A 152 -5.83 -0.61 26.48
C ILE A 152 -4.33 -0.33 26.31
N THR A 153 -3.85 0.62 27.06
CA THR A 153 -2.43 0.98 27.10
C THR A 153 -1.83 0.48 28.40
N LYS A 154 -0.82 -0.36 28.34
CA LYS A 154 -0.01 -0.68 29.51
C LYS A 154 0.84 0.52 29.88
N GLN A 155 1.10 0.71 31.17
CA GLN A 155 1.92 1.84 31.64
C GLN A 155 3.25 1.87 30.90
N ASN A 156 3.55 3.01 30.26
CA ASN A 156 4.77 3.33 29.53
C ASN A 156 4.95 2.70 28.12
N GLU A 157 3.97 1.99 27.58
CA GLU A 157 4.06 1.43 26.22
C GLU A 157 2.91 1.94 25.36
N MET A 158 3.09 3.09 24.75
CA MET A 158 2.07 3.66 23.84
C MET A 158 2.65 3.88 22.46
N ILE A 159 1.99 3.30 21.44
CA ILE A 159 2.33 3.60 20.07
C ILE A 159 2.29 5.10 19.82
N PRO A 160 3.29 5.69 19.14
CA PRO A 160 3.26 7.09 18.78
C PRO A 160 2.13 7.40 17.81
N GLY A 161 1.72 8.65 17.72
CA GLY A 161 0.83 9.11 16.66
C GLY A 161 1.54 9.02 15.31
N LEU A 162 0.92 8.36 14.32
CA LEU A 162 1.51 8.09 13.02
C LEU A 162 0.63 8.61 11.88
N CYS A 163 1.26 9.23 10.88
CA CYS A 163 0.67 9.50 9.57
C CYS A 163 1.31 8.59 8.52
N LYS A 164 0.55 8.15 7.54
CA LYS A 164 0.97 7.18 6.53
C LYS A 164 1.70 5.96 7.14
N PRO A 165 1.10 5.27 8.09
CA PRO A 165 1.76 4.11 8.68
C PRO A 165 1.97 3.00 7.65
N MET A 166 3.09 2.30 7.77
CA MET A 166 3.36 1.06 7.05
C MET A 166 2.92 -0.10 7.92
N GLY A 167 1.99 -0.91 7.43
CA GLY A 167 1.45 -1.97 8.25
C GLY A 167 0.68 -3.03 7.46
N GLN A 168 0.11 -3.97 8.20
CA GLN A 168 -0.73 -5.04 7.68
C GLN A 168 -1.73 -5.50 8.75
N PHE A 169 -2.95 -5.83 8.32
CA PHE A 169 -3.93 -6.45 9.20
C PHE A 169 -4.03 -7.94 8.88
N ILE A 170 -3.72 -8.80 9.85
CA ILE A 170 -3.66 -10.27 9.70
C ILE A 170 -4.14 -10.92 10.98
N ASP A 171 -4.92 -12.00 10.87
CA ASP A 171 -5.29 -12.86 11.98
C ASP A 171 -5.75 -12.12 13.25
N ASN A 172 -6.65 -11.14 13.05
CA ASN A 172 -7.20 -10.31 14.13
C ASN A 172 -6.20 -9.35 14.80
N SER A 173 -5.05 -9.14 14.20
CA SER A 173 -4.00 -8.23 14.69
C SER A 173 -3.63 -7.18 13.66
N LEU A 174 -3.40 -5.96 14.13
CA LEU A 174 -2.88 -4.87 13.31
C LEU A 174 -1.39 -4.67 13.59
N PHE A 175 -0.56 -4.97 12.61
CA PHE A 175 0.88 -4.76 12.67
C PHE A 175 1.24 -3.43 12.03
N ILE A 176 2.10 -2.66 12.69
CA ILE A 176 2.62 -1.37 12.22
C ILE A 176 4.14 -1.37 12.38
N ALA A 177 4.88 -1.04 11.33
CA ALA A 177 6.35 -1.04 11.33
C ALA A 177 6.99 0.34 11.18
N SER A 178 6.27 1.35 10.79
CA SER A 178 6.78 2.72 10.64
C SER A 178 5.61 3.66 10.33
N GLY A 179 5.91 4.94 10.18
CA GLY A 179 4.98 5.99 9.81
C GLY A 179 5.60 7.35 10.10
N GLU A 180 5.05 8.40 9.49
CA GLU A 180 5.49 9.77 9.70
C GLU A 180 5.13 10.23 11.13
N ILE A 181 6.11 10.81 11.85
CA ILE A 181 5.94 11.45 13.16
C ILE A 181 6.57 12.84 13.12
N TYR A 182 6.17 13.72 14.05
CA TYR A 182 6.89 14.98 14.24
C TYR A 182 8.27 14.72 14.86
N ASN A 183 9.24 15.44 14.38
CA ASN A 183 10.55 15.51 15.05
C ASN A 183 10.46 16.53 16.18
N GLU A 184 10.29 16.03 17.42
CA GLU A 184 10.16 16.87 18.62
C GLU A 184 11.45 17.65 18.93
N ASP A 185 12.59 17.13 18.47
CA ASP A 185 13.91 17.75 18.66
C ASP A 185 14.17 18.92 17.69
N SER A 186 13.32 19.07 16.67
CA SER A 186 13.45 20.15 15.70
C SER A 186 12.84 21.45 16.24
N PRO A 187 13.57 22.59 16.15
CA PRO A 187 12.99 23.89 16.51
C PRO A 187 11.84 24.30 15.58
N PHE A 188 11.74 23.66 14.43
CA PHE A 188 10.62 23.80 13.51
C PHE A 188 9.71 22.57 13.67
N LYS A 189 8.60 22.69 14.39
CA LYS A 189 7.58 21.64 14.62
C LYS A 189 6.98 21.04 13.32
N LEU A 190 7.49 21.41 12.15
CA LEU A 190 7.11 20.90 10.84
C LEU A 190 8.13 19.89 10.27
N ASP A 191 9.19 19.62 11.01
CA ASP A 191 10.15 18.60 10.61
C ASP A 191 9.56 17.21 10.88
N ILE A 192 9.42 16.44 9.81
CA ILE A 192 8.81 15.11 9.83
C ILE A 192 9.93 14.09 9.76
N ARG A 193 9.92 13.12 10.66
CA ARG A 193 10.74 11.91 10.60
C ARG A 193 9.86 10.66 10.55
N HIS A 194 10.43 9.53 10.31
CA HIS A 194 9.71 8.25 10.38
C HIS A 194 9.97 7.58 11.74
N SER A 195 8.93 6.95 12.28
CA SER A 195 9.05 6.10 13.46
C SER A 195 9.97 4.92 13.15
N THR A 196 10.81 4.56 14.10
CA THR A 196 11.70 3.41 14.07
C THR A 196 11.21 2.26 14.95
N GLU A 197 9.91 2.23 15.24
CA GLU A 197 9.30 1.27 16.15
C GLU A 197 8.28 0.40 15.44
N ALA A 198 8.29 -0.90 15.77
CA ALA A 198 7.27 -1.84 15.33
C ALA A 198 6.32 -2.18 16.48
N TRP A 199 5.04 -2.24 16.14
CA TRP A 199 3.95 -2.47 17.07
C TRP A 199 2.93 -3.46 16.53
N ASN A 200 2.27 -4.19 17.44
CA ASN A 200 1.13 -5.03 17.17
C ASN A 200 -0.05 -4.62 18.06
N PHE A 201 -1.22 -4.41 17.49
CA PHE A 201 -2.47 -4.28 18.22
C PHE A 201 -3.27 -5.57 18.10
N ASP A 202 -3.53 -6.21 19.21
CA ASP A 202 -4.37 -7.41 19.30
C ASP A 202 -5.82 -7.00 19.60
N PHE A 203 -6.73 -7.36 18.71
CA PHE A 203 -8.14 -7.04 18.85
C PHE A 203 -8.89 -7.92 19.88
N ASP A 204 -8.33 -9.02 20.32
CA ASP A 204 -8.96 -9.86 21.33
C ASP A 204 -8.69 -9.30 22.74
N THR A 205 -7.50 -8.80 22.98
CA THR A 205 -7.11 -8.16 24.25
C THR A 205 -7.31 -6.65 24.26
N LEU A 206 -7.43 -6.04 23.10
CA LEU A 206 -7.47 -4.57 22.88
C LEU A 206 -6.18 -3.86 23.34
N GLU A 207 -5.06 -4.57 23.33
CA GLU A 207 -3.76 -4.08 23.77
C GLU A 207 -2.79 -3.84 22.64
N TRP A 208 -1.93 -2.83 22.82
CA TRP A 208 -0.74 -2.61 22.00
C TRP A 208 0.46 -3.34 22.60
N PHE A 209 1.22 -4.01 21.73
CA PHE A 209 2.48 -4.69 22.07
C PHE A 209 3.60 -4.09 21.26
N TYR A 210 4.66 -3.64 21.92
CA TYR A 210 5.89 -3.24 21.29
C TYR A 210 6.65 -4.47 20.79
N LEU A 211 7.00 -4.49 19.51
CA LEU A 211 7.70 -5.63 18.88
C LEU A 211 9.22 -5.42 18.79
N GLY A 212 9.66 -4.18 18.79
CA GLY A 212 11.09 -3.85 18.70
C GLY A 212 11.38 -2.66 17.80
N GLN A 213 12.68 -2.44 17.56
CA GLN A 213 13.15 -1.42 16.62
C GLN A 213 13.05 -1.93 15.20
N THR A 214 12.53 -1.08 14.30
CA THR A 214 12.43 -1.42 12.89
C THR A 214 13.74 -1.29 12.16
N ASN A 215 13.85 -1.97 11.02
CA ASN A 215 14.96 -1.81 10.12
C ASN A 215 15.03 -0.35 9.63
N GLU A 216 16.25 0.21 9.61
CA GLU A 216 16.48 1.61 9.21
C GLU A 216 15.98 1.95 7.80
N MET A 217 15.88 0.97 6.91
CA MET A 217 15.38 1.17 5.55
C MET A 217 13.93 1.64 5.52
N LEU A 218 13.12 1.30 6.54
CA LEU A 218 11.74 1.76 6.66
C LEU A 218 11.64 3.24 7.07
N SER A 219 12.72 3.84 7.54
CA SER A 219 12.78 5.26 7.90
C SER A 219 12.70 6.21 6.69
N LYS A 220 12.86 5.70 5.47
CA LYS A 220 12.73 6.49 4.23
C LYS A 220 11.29 6.75 3.83
N GLY A 221 10.34 6.00 4.40
CA GLY A 221 8.94 6.08 4.03
C GLY A 221 8.61 5.43 2.68
N TYR A 222 7.45 5.77 2.16
CA TYR A 222 6.99 5.27 0.87
C TYR A 222 6.15 6.33 0.14
N ARG A 223 5.99 6.16 -1.15
CA ARG A 223 5.18 7.02 -2.00
C ARG A 223 3.86 6.35 -2.42
N LEU A 224 3.89 5.08 -2.72
CA LEU A 224 2.74 4.27 -3.13
C LEU A 224 2.70 2.97 -2.35
N SER A 225 1.51 2.43 -2.12
CA SER A 225 1.32 1.14 -1.45
C SER A 225 0.24 0.29 -2.10
N VAL A 226 0.38 -1.02 -1.98
CA VAL A 226 -0.64 -2.03 -2.31
C VAL A 226 -0.83 -2.91 -1.08
N LEU A 227 -1.90 -2.66 -0.33
CA LEU A 227 -2.15 -3.31 0.95
C LEU A 227 -2.57 -4.78 0.81
N ASN A 228 -3.19 -5.14 -0.32
CA ASN A 228 -3.70 -6.49 -0.59
C ASN A 228 -2.75 -7.29 -1.51
N TYR A 229 -1.44 -7.10 -1.38
CA TYR A 229 -0.47 -7.88 -2.12
C TYR A 229 -0.28 -9.27 -1.44
N PRO A 230 -0.21 -10.39 -2.18
CA PRO A 230 -0.20 -11.75 -1.60
C PRO A 230 0.99 -12.05 -0.66
N GLU A 231 2.12 -11.40 -0.88
CA GLU A 231 3.34 -11.58 -0.09
C GLU A 231 3.51 -10.47 0.96
N GLY A 232 2.42 -9.99 1.50
CA GLY A 232 2.38 -8.91 2.46
C GLY A 232 1.96 -7.56 1.87
N SER A 233 2.13 -6.47 2.61
CA SER A 233 1.87 -5.13 2.08
C SER A 233 3.06 -4.67 1.25
N LEU A 234 2.82 -4.30 -0.02
CA LEU A 234 3.85 -3.82 -0.93
C LEU A 234 3.93 -2.29 -0.90
N TYR A 235 5.13 -1.77 -0.84
CA TYR A 235 5.45 -0.35 -0.80
C TYR A 235 6.46 0.02 -1.89
N LEU A 236 6.25 1.17 -2.51
CA LEU A 236 7.14 1.73 -3.51
C LEU A 236 7.61 3.11 -3.09
N ASP A 237 8.89 3.35 -3.21
CA ASP A 237 9.51 4.68 -3.21
C ASP A 237 10.01 5.03 -4.62
N PHE A 238 10.86 6.03 -4.76
CA PHE A 238 11.33 6.53 -6.05
C PHE A 238 12.22 5.52 -6.80
N ASP A 239 12.99 4.73 -6.09
CA ASP A 239 14.00 3.82 -6.63
C ASP A 239 13.91 2.38 -6.08
N THR A 240 13.08 2.15 -5.08
CA THR A 240 12.96 0.87 -4.39
C THR A 240 11.52 0.38 -4.32
N ALA A 241 11.36 -0.94 -4.36
CA ALA A 241 10.13 -1.64 -4.06
C ALA A 241 10.41 -2.66 -2.96
N PHE A 242 9.54 -2.74 -1.97
CA PHE A 242 9.66 -3.73 -0.90
C PHE A 242 8.30 -4.17 -0.38
N SER A 243 8.20 -5.42 0.09
CA SER A 243 7.00 -5.90 0.80
C SER A 243 7.31 -6.24 2.25
N LEU A 244 6.31 -6.07 3.11
CA LEU A 244 6.35 -6.39 4.53
C LEU A 244 5.54 -7.66 4.77
N ASP A 245 6.21 -8.74 5.14
CA ASP A 245 5.64 -10.01 5.55
C ASP A 245 5.74 -10.12 7.08
N PHE A 246 4.73 -9.61 7.79
CA PHE A 246 4.73 -9.58 9.25
C PHE A 246 4.69 -10.97 9.90
N PRO A 247 3.92 -11.96 9.40
CA PRO A 247 3.95 -13.31 9.95
C PRO A 247 5.35 -13.91 10.02
N ASN A 248 6.19 -13.64 9.04
CA ASN A 248 7.55 -14.14 8.98
C ASN A 248 8.60 -13.13 9.47
N ASN A 249 8.17 -11.95 9.90
CA ASN A 249 9.04 -10.83 10.28
C ASN A 249 10.08 -10.52 9.19
N GLN A 250 9.65 -10.40 7.93
CA GLN A 250 10.54 -10.21 6.78
C GLN A 250 10.18 -8.99 5.95
N ILE A 251 11.20 -8.26 5.54
CA ILE A 251 11.14 -7.26 4.47
C ILE A 251 11.77 -7.90 3.23
N HIS A 252 11.01 -7.99 2.16
CA HIS A 252 11.52 -8.44 0.87
C HIS A 252 11.82 -7.25 -0.02
N PHE A 253 13.11 -7.03 -0.36
CA PHE A 253 13.54 -5.99 -1.27
C PHE A 253 13.63 -6.49 -2.69
N TYR A 254 13.08 -5.72 -3.62
CA TYR A 254 13.07 -6.03 -5.04
C TYR A 254 13.93 -5.01 -5.79
N LYS A 255 14.68 -5.52 -6.76
CA LYS A 255 15.59 -4.68 -7.56
C LYS A 255 14.87 -3.63 -8.41
N GLY A 256 13.57 -3.79 -8.61
CA GLY A 256 12.84 -3.09 -9.64
C GLY A 256 13.24 -3.58 -11.04
N SER A 257 12.31 -3.55 -11.99
CA SER A 257 12.68 -3.84 -13.38
C SER A 257 13.66 -2.76 -13.87
N GLN A 258 14.79 -3.14 -14.43
CA GLN A 258 15.74 -2.19 -15.03
C GLN A 258 15.11 -1.34 -16.15
N MET A 259 13.98 -1.80 -16.70
CA MET A 259 13.22 -1.09 -17.74
C MET A 259 12.18 -0.13 -17.17
N LEU A 260 11.89 -0.22 -15.85
CA LEU A 260 10.83 0.54 -15.22
C LEU A 260 11.41 1.58 -14.26
N ASN A 261 11.29 2.84 -14.62
CA ASN A 261 11.59 3.93 -13.69
C ASN A 261 10.45 4.04 -12.67
N LEU A 262 10.65 3.53 -11.44
CA LEU A 262 9.67 3.55 -10.36
C LEU A 262 9.19 4.97 -10.04
N ALA A 263 10.07 5.96 -10.13
CA ALA A 263 9.72 7.36 -9.91
C ALA A 263 8.65 7.89 -10.89
N SER A 264 8.48 7.25 -12.04
CA SER A 264 7.47 7.63 -13.02
C SER A 264 6.09 7.01 -12.78
N ILE A 265 5.95 6.08 -11.83
CA ILE A 265 4.68 5.44 -11.49
C ILE A 265 3.89 6.40 -10.60
N GLU A 266 2.65 6.70 -10.98
CA GLU A 266 1.75 7.58 -10.23
C GLU A 266 0.65 6.82 -9.49
N ALA A 267 0.28 5.64 -9.96
CA ALA A 267 -0.66 4.75 -9.28
C ALA A 267 -0.36 3.30 -9.66
N LEU A 268 -0.66 2.39 -8.75
CA LEU A 268 -0.55 0.96 -9.00
C LEU A 268 -1.60 0.19 -8.22
N THR A 269 -1.93 -1.00 -8.72
CA THR A 269 -2.74 -1.98 -8.01
C THR A 269 -2.33 -3.38 -8.44
N TYR A 270 -2.43 -4.35 -7.55
CA TYR A 270 -2.24 -5.76 -7.86
C TYR A 270 -3.57 -6.38 -8.27
N ASN A 271 -3.57 -7.12 -9.38
CA ASN A 271 -4.72 -7.90 -9.81
C ASN A 271 -4.45 -9.39 -9.53
N PRO A 272 -5.15 -10.00 -8.56
CA PRO A 272 -4.89 -11.38 -8.15
C PRO A 272 -5.26 -12.40 -9.22
N SER A 273 -6.29 -12.14 -10.02
CA SER A 273 -6.71 -13.07 -11.07
C SER A 273 -5.73 -13.15 -12.24
N LYS A 274 -5.02 -12.05 -12.54
CA LYS A 274 -3.98 -11.99 -13.57
C LYS A 274 -2.58 -12.23 -13.03
N GLY A 275 -2.39 -12.26 -11.71
CA GLY A 275 -1.10 -12.45 -11.06
C GLY A 275 -0.09 -11.34 -11.36
N GLY A 276 -0.55 -10.10 -11.53
CA GLY A 276 0.29 -8.98 -11.93
C GLY A 276 -0.27 -7.62 -11.52
N PHE A 277 0.40 -6.58 -11.98
CA PHE A 277 0.11 -5.20 -11.61
C PHE A 277 -0.43 -4.41 -12.79
N TYR A 278 -1.49 -3.65 -12.54
CA TYR A 278 -1.79 -2.50 -13.37
C TYR A 278 -1.10 -1.28 -12.77
N ILE A 279 -0.43 -0.52 -13.61
CA ILE A 279 0.26 0.71 -13.22
C ILE A 279 -0.15 1.87 -14.12
N ILE A 280 -0.14 3.06 -13.55
CA ILE A 280 -0.21 4.30 -14.31
C ILE A 280 1.17 4.93 -14.26
N LYS A 281 1.78 5.02 -15.44
CA LYS A 281 3.11 5.61 -15.63
C LYS A 281 3.01 6.96 -16.30
N LYS A 282 3.73 7.93 -15.75
CA LYS A 282 3.89 9.25 -16.36
C LYS A 282 4.76 9.15 -17.61
N ARG A 283 4.22 9.55 -18.74
CA ARG A 283 4.94 9.60 -20.01
C ARG A 283 5.59 10.97 -20.25
N ASN A 284 4.85 12.04 -19.91
CA ASN A 284 5.31 13.42 -19.90
C ASN A 284 4.50 14.22 -18.88
N ARG A 285 4.57 15.56 -18.89
CA ARG A 285 3.86 16.41 -17.92
C ARG A 285 2.33 16.25 -17.95
N VAL A 286 1.76 15.87 -19.09
CA VAL A 286 0.30 15.81 -19.30
C VAL A 286 -0.16 14.37 -19.50
N GLN A 287 0.59 13.59 -20.28
CA GLN A 287 0.19 12.25 -20.69
C GLN A 287 0.65 11.18 -19.71
N LYS A 288 -0.26 10.27 -19.42
CA LYS A 288 -0.07 9.08 -18.59
C LYS A 288 -0.44 7.83 -19.36
N GLU A 289 0.19 6.74 -19.07
CA GLU A 289 0.04 5.46 -19.75
C GLU A 289 -0.37 4.39 -18.74
N LEU A 290 -1.44 3.64 -19.03
CA LEU A 290 -1.84 2.48 -18.27
C LEU A 290 -1.16 1.24 -18.87
N LEU A 291 -0.46 0.49 -18.05
CA LEU A 291 0.26 -0.74 -18.41
C LEU A 291 -0.16 -1.87 -17.49
N PHE A 292 -0.16 -3.08 -18.03
CA PHE A 292 -0.15 -4.30 -17.22
C PHE A 292 1.25 -4.91 -17.25
N LEU A 293 1.77 -5.25 -16.07
CA LEU A 293 3.07 -5.88 -15.88
C LEU A 293 2.89 -7.10 -15.00
N ASN A 294 3.50 -8.23 -15.36
CA ASN A 294 3.59 -9.35 -14.42
C ASN A 294 4.53 -9.01 -13.26
N LYS A 295 4.56 -9.88 -12.23
CA LYS A 295 5.35 -9.64 -11.03
C LYS A 295 6.83 -9.37 -11.34
N SER A 296 7.45 -10.19 -12.19
CA SER A 296 8.87 -10.05 -12.53
C SER A 296 9.17 -8.80 -13.36
N GLU A 297 8.24 -8.40 -14.23
CA GLU A 297 8.37 -7.16 -15.01
C GLU A 297 8.25 -5.91 -14.12
N MET A 298 7.44 -5.98 -13.07
CA MET A 298 7.22 -4.86 -12.16
C MET A 298 8.30 -4.79 -11.08
N LEU A 299 8.52 -5.89 -10.36
CA LEU A 299 9.38 -5.93 -9.17
C LEU A 299 10.81 -6.35 -9.48
N GLY A 300 11.03 -7.07 -10.60
CA GLY A 300 12.30 -7.71 -10.88
C GLY A 300 12.58 -8.86 -9.93
N ASP A 301 13.87 -9.10 -9.65
CA ASP A 301 14.31 -10.15 -8.75
C ASP A 301 14.27 -9.70 -7.29
N LEU A 302 13.97 -10.64 -6.40
CA LEU A 302 14.20 -10.46 -4.97
C LEU A 302 15.72 -10.39 -4.74
N VAL A 303 16.18 -9.28 -4.18
CA VAL A 303 17.62 -9.03 -3.96
C VAL A 303 18.04 -9.44 -2.57
N GLU A 304 17.28 -9.02 -1.58
CA GLU A 304 17.64 -9.15 -0.17
C GLU A 304 16.39 -9.32 0.69
N THR A 305 16.58 -9.98 1.82
CA THR A 305 15.55 -10.14 2.85
C THR A 305 16.13 -9.74 4.19
N TYR A 306 15.43 -8.88 4.91
CA TYR A 306 15.81 -8.39 6.24
C TYR A 306 14.68 -8.60 7.24
N PRO A 307 14.96 -8.63 8.55
CA PRO A 307 13.88 -8.57 9.54
C PRO A 307 13.20 -7.19 9.51
N ILE A 308 11.87 -7.18 9.67
CA ILE A 308 11.09 -5.93 9.81
C ILE A 308 11.52 -5.23 11.10
N TYR A 309 11.64 -6.00 12.18
CA TYR A 309 12.04 -5.51 13.50
C TYR A 309 12.97 -6.48 14.20
N THR A 310 13.79 -5.94 15.09
CA THR A 310 14.66 -6.70 15.98
C THR A 310 14.19 -6.50 17.42
N ASN A 311 13.92 -7.60 18.12
CA ASN A 311 13.69 -7.55 19.56
C ASN A 311 14.98 -7.13 20.24
N THR A 312 15.08 -5.87 20.63
CA THR A 312 16.08 -5.45 21.60
C THR A 312 15.61 -5.89 22.99
N ILE A 313 15.80 -7.16 23.31
CA ILE A 313 15.73 -7.57 24.72
C ILE A 313 16.92 -6.84 25.38
N PRO A 314 16.67 -5.91 26.34
CA PRO A 314 17.78 -5.24 26.99
C PRO A 314 18.62 -6.31 27.68
N TRP A 315 19.88 -6.44 27.27
CA TRP A 315 20.85 -7.37 27.89
C TRP A 315 20.94 -7.22 29.42
N VAL A 316 20.40 -6.13 29.96
CA VAL A 316 20.30 -5.85 31.38
C VAL A 316 19.48 -6.92 32.12
N GLU A 317 18.42 -7.49 31.53
CA GLU A 317 17.62 -8.52 32.18
C GLU A 317 18.34 -9.89 32.22
N TYR A 318 19.12 -10.23 31.20
CA TYR A 318 19.94 -11.46 31.20
C TYR A 318 21.17 -11.35 32.12
N GLY A 319 21.73 -10.17 32.30
CA GLY A 319 22.81 -9.92 33.26
C GLY A 319 22.39 -10.21 34.69
N ILE A 320 21.16 -9.88 35.06
CA ILE A 320 20.63 -10.12 36.42
C ILE A 320 20.35 -11.61 36.64
N ILE A 321 19.86 -12.33 35.64
CA ILE A 321 19.58 -13.76 35.74
C ILE A 321 20.90 -14.57 35.88
N LEU A 322 21.96 -14.21 35.19
CA LEU A 322 23.28 -14.84 35.28
C LEU A 322 23.95 -14.62 36.66
N ILE A 323 23.69 -13.47 37.30
CA ILE A 323 24.24 -13.18 38.64
C ILE A 323 23.49 -13.97 39.74
N VAL A 324 22.22 -14.27 39.55
CA VAL A 324 21.40 -15.02 40.54
C VAL A 324 21.73 -16.54 40.52
N PHE A 325 22.26 -17.07 39.45
CA PHE A 325 22.67 -18.47 39.34
C PHE A 325 24.15 -18.75 39.62
N SER A 326 24.94 -17.70 39.94
CA SER A 326 26.38 -17.83 40.27
C SER A 326 26.72 -17.55 41.75
N VAL A 327 25.72 -17.60 42.65
CA VAL A 327 25.93 -17.47 44.11
C VAL A 327 25.59 -18.79 44.83
#